data_8d054523a7a6c58cb7296cf0f74eb853
#
_entry.id   8d054523a7a6c58cb7296cf0f74eb853
#
_cell.length_a   1.000
_cell.length_b   1.000
_cell.length_c   1.000
_cell.angle_alpha   90.00
_cell.angle_beta   90.00
_cell.angle_gamma   90.00
#
_symmetry.space_group_name_H-M   'P 1'
#
loop_
_entity.id
_entity.type
_entity.pdbx_description
1 polymer ?
#
loop_
_entity_poly.entity_id
_entity_poly.type
_entity_poly.pdbx_seq_one_letter_code
_entity_poly.pdbx_strand_id
1 'polypeptide(L)'
;MIAIRLWLVGLVLICAGPAFALDLGGASGRYLRDKVHIEVSHAIALMQDNTEGLLDHGPQMRVLISDRDVPIEALYGIAFPPVRAMAQKGELRGLLLEFDPADRKSLRITILAKPDDPTEFAPTLSLSDSNGLWRRLTVDATHVEGDFQSSDGADIAFSFSAPVSTDPVVADLKGAAALSSEQVRVLTARTQALARGDLPAALALTSRQAAADLKDAPPTELKQLSGPMGELLKALKGVTRVVVRKKSAVAIMPGGDVSSLVFEDGGWKVAD
;
A
#
# COMPACT_ATOMS: atom_id res chain seq x y z
N MET A 1 -19.79 -5.63 75.88
CA MET A 1 -18.61 -5.46 75.00
C MET A 1 -19.05 -5.77 73.57
N ILE A 2 -19.24 -4.71 72.78
CA ILE A 2 -19.73 -4.79 71.40
C ILE A 2 -18.51 -4.52 70.49
N ALA A 3 -18.11 -5.53 69.71
CA ALA A 3 -16.99 -5.43 68.77
C ALA A 3 -17.51 -4.89 67.43
N ILE A 4 -17.10 -3.66 67.07
CA ILE A 4 -17.35 -3.03 65.78
C ILE A 4 -16.31 -3.56 64.82
N ARG A 5 -16.73 -4.32 63.78
CA ARG A 5 -15.90 -4.74 62.65
C ARG A 5 -15.96 -3.61 61.58
N LEU A 6 -14.89 -2.85 61.45
CA LEU A 6 -14.71 -1.96 60.29
C LEU A 6 -14.40 -2.80 59.02
N TRP A 7 -15.26 -2.69 58.03
CA TRP A 7 -14.99 -3.14 56.67
C TRP A 7 -14.27 -1.99 55.92
N LEU A 8 -12.99 -2.20 55.61
CA LEU A 8 -12.25 -1.34 54.67
C LEU A 8 -12.67 -1.74 53.23
N VAL A 9 -13.52 -0.93 52.61
CA VAL A 9 -13.80 -1.01 51.21
C VAL A 9 -12.64 -0.32 50.46
N GLY A 10 -11.76 -1.14 49.91
CA GLY A 10 -10.68 -0.66 49.06
C GLY A 10 -11.28 -0.12 47.74
N LEU A 11 -11.28 1.18 47.60
CA LEU A 11 -11.63 1.86 46.32
C LEU A 11 -10.47 1.66 45.34
N VAL A 12 -10.61 0.68 44.44
CA VAL A 12 -9.68 0.55 43.28
C VAL A 12 -10.01 1.67 42.31
N LEU A 13 -9.26 2.76 42.37
CA LEU A 13 -9.25 3.77 41.32
C LEU A 13 -8.62 3.13 40.07
N ILE A 14 -9.46 2.68 39.15
CA ILE A 14 -9.03 2.39 37.79
C ILE A 14 -8.73 3.73 37.17
N CYS A 15 -7.47 4.12 37.13
CA CYS A 15 -6.99 5.21 36.29
C CYS A 15 -7.16 4.80 34.83
N ALA A 16 -8.34 5.00 34.27
CA ALA A 16 -8.50 5.12 32.83
C ALA A 16 -7.71 6.38 32.44
N GLY A 17 -6.48 6.18 32.00
CA GLY A 17 -5.71 7.26 31.37
C GLY A 17 -6.54 7.86 30.23
N PRO A 18 -6.46 9.18 30.01
CA PRO A 18 -7.17 9.78 28.90
C PRO A 18 -6.71 9.07 27.63
N ALA A 19 -7.66 8.44 26.93
CA ALA A 19 -7.42 8.01 25.55
C ALA A 19 -7.23 9.31 24.78
N PHE A 20 -5.97 9.69 24.55
CA PHE A 20 -5.67 10.78 23.65
C PHE A 20 -6.24 10.38 22.29
N ALA A 21 -7.28 11.07 21.86
CA ALA A 21 -7.75 10.96 20.49
C ALA A 21 -6.60 11.45 19.61
N LEU A 22 -6.15 10.58 18.70
CA LEU A 22 -5.15 10.99 17.72
C LEU A 22 -5.80 12.01 16.78
N ASP A 23 -5.03 13.02 16.40
CA ASP A 23 -5.44 13.92 15.33
C ASP A 23 -5.62 13.15 14.02
N LEU A 24 -6.52 13.63 13.17
CA LEU A 24 -6.75 13.02 11.86
C LEU A 24 -5.46 13.04 11.03
N GLY A 25 -5.05 11.88 10.54
CA GLY A 25 -3.76 11.69 9.88
C GLY A 25 -2.62 11.30 10.84
N GLY A 26 -2.92 11.16 12.14
CA GLY A 26 -1.96 10.77 13.15
C GLY A 26 -1.88 9.27 13.39
N ALA A 27 -0.70 8.82 13.79
CA ALA A 27 -0.48 7.48 14.32
C ALA A 27 0.45 7.54 15.53
N SER A 28 0.41 6.49 16.35
CA SER A 28 1.37 6.28 17.43
C SER A 28 1.58 4.79 17.62
N GLY A 29 2.78 4.42 18.04
CA GLY A 29 3.08 3.04 18.34
C GLY A 29 4.39 2.58 17.73
N ARG A 30 4.61 1.27 17.83
CA ARG A 30 5.88 0.67 17.42
C ARG A 30 5.72 -0.71 16.85
N TYR A 31 6.70 -1.08 16.03
CA TYR A 31 7.01 -2.43 15.65
C TYR A 31 8.44 -2.74 16.09
N LEU A 32 8.62 -3.85 16.79
CA LEU A 32 9.91 -4.30 17.25
C LEU A 32 10.06 -5.78 16.95
N ARG A 33 11.01 -6.12 16.09
CA ARG A 33 11.41 -7.50 15.84
C ARG A 33 12.86 -7.53 15.40
N ASP A 34 13.66 -8.34 16.07
CA ASP A 34 15.10 -8.49 15.80
C ASP A 34 15.80 -7.10 15.80
N LYS A 35 16.37 -6.71 14.65
CA LYS A 35 17.03 -5.40 14.47
C LYS A 35 16.11 -4.33 13.92
N VAL A 36 14.88 -4.68 13.54
CA VAL A 36 13.92 -3.73 12.96
C VAL A 36 13.13 -3.06 14.06
N HIS A 37 13.35 -1.78 14.20
CA HIS A 37 12.59 -0.91 15.12
C HIS A 37 11.96 0.22 14.31
N ILE A 38 10.63 0.33 14.36
CA ILE A 38 9.86 1.35 13.66
C ILE A 38 8.96 2.03 14.68
N GLU A 39 9.07 3.35 14.76
CA GLU A 39 8.11 4.23 15.43
C GLU A 39 7.28 4.95 14.37
N VAL A 40 5.99 5.09 14.61
CA VAL A 40 5.06 5.68 13.66
C VAL A 40 4.42 6.94 14.23
N SER A 41 4.14 7.91 13.34
CA SER A 41 3.54 9.19 13.72
C SER A 41 2.47 9.68 12.74
N HIS A 42 2.40 9.13 11.54
CA HIS A 42 1.49 9.54 10.47
C HIS A 42 0.66 8.36 9.97
N ALA A 43 -0.57 8.64 9.53
CA ALA A 43 -1.46 7.65 8.96
C ALA A 43 -2.25 8.20 7.77
N ILE A 44 -2.29 7.43 6.69
CA ILE A 44 -3.17 7.67 5.54
C ILE A 44 -3.87 6.37 5.15
N ALA A 45 -5.05 6.47 4.57
CA ALA A 45 -5.81 5.29 4.16
C ALA A 45 -6.39 5.43 2.75
N LEU A 46 -6.40 4.32 2.03
CA LEU A 46 -6.99 4.18 0.70
C LEU A 46 -7.94 3.00 0.70
N MET A 47 -9.18 3.23 0.29
CA MET A 47 -10.15 2.18 0.01
C MET A 47 -10.25 1.99 -1.50
N GLN A 48 -9.96 0.80 -1.95
CA GLN A 48 -10.06 0.39 -3.35
C GLN A 48 -10.90 -0.87 -3.48
N ASP A 49 -11.62 -0.97 -4.58
CA ASP A 49 -12.30 -2.19 -4.96
C ASP A 49 -11.31 -3.08 -5.74
N ASN A 50 -10.97 -4.24 -5.17
CA ASN A 50 -10.06 -5.21 -5.78
C ASN A 50 -10.83 -6.11 -6.74
N THR A 51 -11.06 -5.63 -7.95
CA THR A 51 -11.75 -6.37 -9.01
C THR A 51 -10.81 -7.00 -10.04
N GLU A 52 -9.51 -7.04 -9.75
CA GLU A 52 -8.48 -7.33 -10.76
C GLU A 52 -8.10 -8.80 -10.92
N GLY A 53 -8.91 -9.70 -10.44
CA GLY A 53 -8.88 -11.13 -10.85
C GLY A 53 -7.85 -12.03 -10.17
N LEU A 54 -6.71 -11.55 -9.71
CA LEU A 54 -5.78 -12.35 -8.89
C LEU A 54 -6.12 -12.32 -7.40
N LEU A 55 -6.89 -11.31 -6.99
CA LEU A 55 -7.33 -11.07 -5.64
C LEU A 55 -8.77 -10.53 -5.66
N ASP A 56 -9.71 -11.30 -6.20
CA ASP A 56 -11.16 -10.99 -6.18
C ASP A 56 -11.69 -11.06 -4.72
N HIS A 57 -11.23 -10.14 -3.89
CA HIS A 57 -11.59 -10.12 -2.48
C HIS A 57 -12.46 -8.92 -2.09
N GLY A 58 -13.17 -8.33 -3.05
CA GLY A 58 -14.05 -7.21 -2.74
C GLY A 58 -13.29 -5.93 -2.33
N PRO A 59 -13.92 -5.01 -1.60
CA PRO A 59 -13.27 -3.79 -1.14
C PRO A 59 -12.11 -4.09 -0.20
N GLN A 60 -10.97 -3.47 -0.45
CA GLN A 60 -9.77 -3.58 0.38
C GLN A 60 -9.44 -2.21 0.97
N MET A 61 -9.23 -2.20 2.27
CA MET A 61 -8.66 -1.07 2.98
C MET A 61 -7.14 -1.24 3.04
N ARG A 62 -6.42 -0.22 2.61
CA ARG A 62 -4.98 -0.06 2.81
C ARG A 62 -4.75 1.09 3.76
N VAL A 63 -4.06 0.85 4.86
CA VAL A 63 -3.66 1.89 5.80
C VAL A 63 -2.14 1.88 5.88
N LEU A 64 -1.53 2.99 5.52
CA LEU A 64 -0.12 3.23 5.79
C LEU A 64 0.00 3.94 7.13
N ILE A 65 0.75 3.36 8.05
CA ILE A 65 1.22 4.04 9.26
C ILE A 65 2.73 4.16 9.18
N SER A 66 3.26 5.36 9.31
CA SER A 66 4.66 5.67 8.95
C SER A 66 5.32 6.69 9.89
N ASP A 67 6.65 6.75 9.80
CA ASP A 67 7.49 7.69 10.54
C ASP A 67 7.42 9.13 9.98
N ARG A 68 6.80 9.32 8.81
CA ARG A 68 6.67 10.61 8.14
C ARG A 68 5.40 10.70 7.30
N ASP A 69 5.04 11.92 6.94
CA ASP A 69 3.96 12.18 6.00
C ASP A 69 4.31 11.69 4.59
N VAL A 70 3.34 11.05 3.94
CA VAL A 70 3.47 10.45 2.61
C VAL A 70 2.21 10.79 1.80
N PRO A 71 2.36 11.21 0.53
CA PRO A 71 1.20 11.48 -0.31
C PRO A 71 0.39 10.20 -0.59
N ILE A 72 -0.93 10.34 -0.71
CA ILE A 72 -1.85 9.20 -0.91
C ILE A 72 -1.52 8.40 -2.18
N GLU A 73 -0.94 9.03 -3.17
CA GLU A 73 -0.49 8.42 -4.42
C GLU A 73 0.51 7.28 -4.19
N ALA A 74 1.23 7.31 -3.09
CA ALA A 74 2.15 6.22 -2.71
C ALA A 74 1.44 4.91 -2.38
N LEU A 75 0.13 4.93 -2.15
CA LEU A 75 -0.70 3.73 -1.93
C LEU A 75 -1.34 3.18 -3.21
N TYR A 76 -1.30 3.92 -4.33
CA TYR A 76 -1.86 3.44 -5.60
C TYR A 76 -1.02 2.28 -6.16
N GLY A 77 -1.67 1.41 -6.89
CA GLY A 77 -1.07 0.19 -7.42
C GLY A 77 -1.50 -1.05 -6.64
N ILE A 78 -1.53 -2.21 -7.32
CA ILE A 78 -2.13 -3.42 -6.76
C ILE A 78 -1.11 -4.27 -6.01
N ALA A 79 -0.09 -4.72 -6.70
CA ALA A 79 0.87 -5.66 -6.14
C ALA A 79 2.03 -4.97 -5.41
N PHE A 80 2.51 -3.86 -5.97
CA PHE A 80 3.68 -3.14 -5.47
C PHE A 80 3.41 -1.64 -5.45
N PRO A 81 2.67 -1.14 -4.45
CA PRO A 81 2.47 0.30 -4.33
C PRO A 81 3.83 1.01 -4.14
N PRO A 82 3.96 2.25 -4.64
CA PRO A 82 5.20 3.03 -4.57
C PRO A 82 5.83 3.13 -3.17
N VAL A 83 5.02 3.06 -2.12
CA VAL A 83 5.47 3.05 -0.73
C VAL A 83 6.49 1.94 -0.43
N ARG A 84 6.41 0.80 -1.12
CA ARG A 84 7.39 -0.29 -0.95
C ARG A 84 8.77 0.09 -1.50
N ALA A 85 8.81 0.71 -2.68
CA ALA A 85 10.07 1.20 -3.26
C ALA A 85 10.71 2.29 -2.39
N MET A 86 9.90 3.21 -1.83
CA MET A 86 10.37 4.21 -0.87
C MET A 86 11.01 3.55 0.36
N ALA A 87 10.38 2.50 0.91
CA ALA A 87 10.94 1.77 2.05
C ALA A 87 12.25 1.06 1.70
N GLN A 88 12.35 0.41 0.54
CA GLN A 88 13.58 -0.24 0.08
C GLN A 88 14.75 0.74 -0.04
N LYS A 89 14.50 1.98 -0.44
CA LYS A 89 15.49 3.06 -0.46
C LYS A 89 15.82 3.63 0.92
N GLY A 90 15.03 3.30 1.94
CA GLY A 90 15.14 3.87 3.29
C GLY A 90 14.56 5.29 3.39
N GLU A 91 13.73 5.68 2.42
CA GLU A 91 13.07 6.99 2.39
C GLU A 91 11.93 7.08 3.41
N LEU A 92 11.38 5.94 3.86
CA LEU A 92 10.39 5.86 4.93
C LEU A 92 10.53 4.55 5.72
N ARG A 93 9.98 4.56 6.92
CA ARG A 93 9.72 3.36 7.73
C ARG A 93 8.27 3.35 8.15
N GLY A 94 7.66 2.17 8.22
CA GLY A 94 6.25 2.06 8.60
C GLY A 94 5.69 0.67 8.46
N LEU A 95 4.37 0.59 8.52
CA LEU A 95 3.61 -0.64 8.31
C LEU A 95 2.50 -0.34 7.29
N LEU A 96 2.39 -1.16 6.28
CA LEU A 96 1.25 -1.16 5.36
C LEU A 96 0.29 -2.26 5.81
N LEU A 97 -0.88 -1.85 6.25
CA LEU A 97 -1.97 -2.72 6.69
C LEU A 97 -2.92 -2.91 5.52
N GLU A 98 -3.29 -4.15 5.23
CA GLU A 98 -4.26 -4.48 4.19
C GLU A 98 -5.29 -5.44 4.77
N PHE A 99 -6.57 -5.08 4.70
CA PHE A 99 -7.67 -5.87 5.22
C PHE A 99 -8.99 -5.58 4.49
N ASP A 100 -9.92 -6.51 4.57
CA ASP A 100 -11.30 -6.28 4.15
C ASP A 100 -12.02 -5.44 5.24
N PRO A 101 -12.57 -4.26 4.91
CA PRO A 101 -13.29 -3.45 5.89
C PRO A 101 -14.55 -4.13 6.46
N ALA A 102 -15.12 -5.11 5.75
CA ALA A 102 -16.27 -5.90 6.21
C ALA A 102 -15.86 -7.16 7.01
N ASP A 103 -14.64 -7.68 6.77
CA ASP A 103 -14.09 -8.85 7.47
C ASP A 103 -12.80 -8.51 8.21
N ARG A 104 -12.91 -8.33 9.53
CA ARG A 104 -11.79 -7.99 10.41
C ARG A 104 -10.90 -9.18 10.78
N LYS A 105 -11.23 -10.39 10.30
CA LYS A 105 -10.53 -11.62 10.70
C LYS A 105 -9.18 -11.79 10.03
N SER A 106 -8.98 -11.16 8.89
CA SER A 106 -7.74 -11.27 8.13
C SER A 106 -7.08 -9.91 8.01
N LEU A 107 -5.84 -9.84 8.45
CA LEU A 107 -5.00 -8.65 8.34
C LEU A 107 -3.65 -9.04 7.78
N ARG A 108 -3.23 -8.38 6.73
CA ARG A 108 -1.87 -8.46 6.21
C ARG A 108 -1.11 -7.20 6.59
N ILE A 109 0.05 -7.38 7.22
CA ILE A 109 0.96 -6.30 7.59
C ILE A 109 2.23 -6.48 6.78
N THR A 110 2.54 -5.52 5.92
CA THR A 110 3.84 -5.44 5.26
C THR A 110 4.73 -4.48 6.06
N ILE A 111 5.88 -4.96 6.50
CA ILE A 111 6.85 -4.18 7.25
C ILE A 111 7.67 -3.36 6.25
N LEU A 112 7.55 -2.05 6.34
CA LEU A 112 8.22 -1.10 5.46
C LEU A 112 9.49 -0.61 6.15
N ALA A 113 10.60 -1.27 5.82
CA ALA A 113 11.93 -0.89 6.28
C ALA A 113 12.93 -1.21 5.17
N LYS A 114 14.05 -0.49 5.16
CA LYS A 114 15.14 -0.82 4.25
C LYS A 114 15.70 -2.20 4.63
N PRO A 115 15.70 -3.18 3.72
CA PRO A 115 16.30 -4.48 3.99
C PRO A 115 17.82 -4.35 4.08
N ASP A 116 18.46 -5.26 4.83
CA ASP A 116 19.93 -5.37 4.89
C ASP A 116 20.49 -5.83 3.54
N ASP A 117 19.79 -6.73 2.86
CA ASP A 117 20.09 -7.17 1.49
C ASP A 117 19.07 -6.54 0.52
N PRO A 118 19.51 -5.77 -0.48
CA PRO A 118 18.62 -5.13 -1.45
C PRO A 118 17.84 -6.11 -2.34
N THR A 119 18.22 -7.39 -2.35
CA THR A 119 17.49 -8.46 -3.07
C THR A 119 16.35 -9.05 -2.25
N GLU A 120 16.27 -8.73 -0.96
CA GLU A 120 15.22 -9.20 -0.08
C GLU A 120 13.96 -8.34 -0.24
N PHE A 121 12.82 -9.01 -0.19
CA PHE A 121 11.52 -8.33 -0.13
C PHE A 121 11.19 -7.95 1.30
N ALA A 122 10.45 -6.85 1.44
CA ALA A 122 9.91 -6.43 2.73
C ALA A 122 9.12 -7.59 3.37
N PRO A 123 9.43 -7.96 4.63
CA PRO A 123 8.75 -9.06 5.29
C PRO A 123 7.24 -8.75 5.42
N THR A 124 6.44 -9.79 5.22
CA THR A 124 4.98 -9.69 5.30
C THR A 124 4.49 -10.65 6.38
N LEU A 125 3.67 -10.12 7.27
CA LEU A 125 2.99 -10.88 8.31
C LEU A 125 1.51 -10.96 7.94
N SER A 126 0.98 -12.17 7.75
CA SER A 126 -0.44 -12.40 7.55
C SER A 126 -1.04 -12.97 8.81
N LEU A 127 -2.04 -12.30 9.34
CA LEU A 127 -2.76 -12.70 10.55
C LEU A 127 -4.17 -13.15 10.15
N SER A 128 -4.48 -14.41 10.42
CA SER A 128 -5.85 -14.93 10.38
C SER A 128 -6.46 -14.79 11.76
N ASP A 129 -7.78 -14.55 11.80
CA ASP A 129 -8.52 -14.35 13.05
C ASP A 129 -8.02 -13.14 13.88
N SER A 130 -7.68 -12.07 13.20
CA SER A 130 -7.16 -10.85 13.82
C SER A 130 -8.16 -10.08 14.70
N ASN A 131 -9.44 -10.50 14.76
CA ASN A 131 -10.46 -9.85 15.59
C ASN A 131 -10.05 -9.66 17.05
N GLY A 132 -9.39 -10.68 17.63
CA GLY A 132 -8.92 -10.62 19.01
C GLY A 132 -7.73 -9.71 19.24
N LEU A 133 -7.04 -9.30 18.16
CA LEU A 133 -5.87 -8.42 18.19
C LEU A 133 -6.24 -6.95 18.01
N TRP A 134 -7.39 -6.68 17.36
CA TRP A 134 -7.96 -5.35 17.30
C TRP A 134 -8.63 -4.99 18.62
N ARG A 135 -8.10 -4.05 19.37
CA ARG A 135 -8.78 -3.48 20.54
C ARG A 135 -9.93 -2.57 20.11
N ARG A 136 -9.74 -1.86 19.01
CA ARG A 136 -10.73 -1.03 18.35
C ARG A 136 -10.42 -1.00 16.85
N LEU A 137 -11.44 -1.10 16.02
CA LEU A 137 -11.38 -0.80 14.59
C LEU A 137 -12.72 -0.21 14.17
N THR A 138 -12.70 1.02 13.72
CA THR A 138 -13.86 1.73 13.15
C THR A 138 -13.52 2.12 11.74
N VAL A 139 -14.41 1.79 10.81
CA VAL A 139 -14.26 2.11 9.39
C VAL A 139 -15.53 2.73 8.90
N ASP A 140 -15.44 3.90 8.29
CA ASP A 140 -16.53 4.53 7.54
C ASP A 140 -16.03 5.06 6.18
N ALA A 141 -16.87 5.76 5.43
CA ALA A 141 -16.55 6.22 4.08
C ALA A 141 -15.44 7.29 4.03
N THR A 142 -15.16 7.96 5.13
CA THR A 142 -14.27 9.13 5.21
C THR A 142 -13.13 8.95 6.19
N HIS A 143 -13.25 7.96 7.08
CA HIS A 143 -12.36 7.82 8.21
C HIS A 143 -12.17 6.36 8.60
N VAL A 144 -10.95 6.00 9.03
CA VAL A 144 -10.62 4.75 9.67
C VAL A 144 -9.77 4.98 10.90
N GLU A 145 -10.20 4.38 12.01
CA GLU A 145 -9.44 4.35 13.26
C GLU A 145 -9.14 2.92 13.67
N GLY A 146 -7.94 2.68 14.17
CA GLY A 146 -7.56 1.37 14.68
C GLY A 146 -6.65 1.47 15.91
N ASP A 147 -6.81 0.48 16.78
CA ASP A 147 -5.93 0.19 17.90
C ASP A 147 -5.65 -1.31 17.88
N PHE A 148 -4.41 -1.67 17.67
CA PHE A 148 -3.97 -3.04 17.44
C PHE A 148 -2.82 -3.41 18.35
N GLN A 149 -2.82 -4.64 18.84
CA GLN A 149 -1.71 -5.17 19.63
C GLN A 149 -1.53 -6.66 19.39
N SER A 150 -0.31 -7.06 19.08
CA SER A 150 0.10 -8.47 19.00
C SER A 150 1.46 -8.65 19.63
N SER A 151 1.66 -9.83 20.24
CA SER A 151 2.95 -10.27 20.78
C SER A 151 3.49 -11.53 20.09
N ASP A 152 2.80 -12.03 19.06
CA ASP A 152 3.16 -13.27 18.39
C ASP A 152 4.39 -13.08 17.49
N GLY A 153 5.58 -13.37 18.05
CA GLY A 153 6.86 -13.34 17.33
C GLY A 153 7.36 -11.94 16.96
N ALA A 154 6.55 -10.91 17.18
CA ALA A 154 6.93 -9.50 17.06
C ALA A 154 6.11 -8.67 18.05
N ASP A 155 6.73 -7.68 18.68
CA ASP A 155 6.02 -6.70 19.50
C ASP A 155 5.44 -5.64 18.56
N ILE A 156 4.13 -5.74 18.28
CA ILE A 156 3.39 -4.82 17.42
C ILE A 156 2.32 -4.16 18.26
N ALA A 157 2.43 -2.87 18.46
CA ALA A 157 1.40 -2.08 19.11
C ALA A 157 1.30 -0.73 18.40
N PHE A 158 0.12 -0.42 17.86
CA PHE A 158 -0.12 0.86 17.20
C PHE A 158 -1.56 1.31 17.34
N SER A 159 -1.74 2.62 17.33
CA SER A 159 -3.03 3.28 17.18
C SER A 159 -2.93 4.28 16.04
N PHE A 160 -3.99 4.44 15.26
CA PHE A 160 -4.03 5.38 14.16
C PHE A 160 -5.43 5.96 13.96
N SER A 161 -5.46 7.14 13.32
CA SER A 161 -6.66 7.85 12.90
C SER A 161 -6.38 8.44 11.53
N ALA A 162 -6.91 7.84 10.46
CA ALA A 162 -6.56 8.19 9.09
C ALA A 162 -7.77 8.64 8.27
N PRO A 163 -7.64 9.72 7.47
CA PRO A 163 -8.63 10.05 6.46
C PRO A 163 -8.64 8.97 5.37
N VAL A 164 -9.84 8.53 4.96
CA VAL A 164 -10.01 7.55 3.90
C VAL A 164 -10.14 8.27 2.57
N SER A 165 -9.20 8.02 1.67
CA SER A 165 -9.32 8.34 0.26
C SER A 165 -9.93 7.17 -0.49
N THR A 166 -10.65 7.46 -1.59
CA THR A 166 -11.22 6.43 -2.46
C THR A 166 -10.75 6.62 -3.89
N ASP A 167 -10.56 5.50 -4.59
CA ASP A 167 -10.25 5.49 -6.01
C ASP A 167 -11.24 4.60 -6.76
N PRO A 168 -12.48 5.11 -6.99
CA PRO A 168 -13.56 4.30 -7.56
C PRO A 168 -13.29 3.92 -9.00
N VAL A 169 -13.73 2.71 -9.38
CA VAL A 169 -13.71 2.23 -10.77
C VAL A 169 -14.63 3.11 -11.61
N VAL A 170 -14.10 3.66 -12.69
CA VAL A 170 -14.84 4.49 -13.67
C VAL A 170 -15.06 3.76 -14.99
N ALA A 171 -14.23 2.76 -15.31
CA ALA A 171 -14.42 1.89 -16.48
C ALA A 171 -13.76 0.52 -16.26
N ASP A 172 -14.38 -0.52 -16.78
CA ASP A 172 -13.85 -1.88 -16.85
C ASP A 172 -13.86 -2.34 -18.33
N LEU A 173 -12.72 -2.16 -18.97
CA LEU A 173 -12.55 -2.40 -20.40
C LEU A 173 -12.07 -3.83 -20.64
N LYS A 174 -12.65 -4.53 -21.62
CA LYS A 174 -12.30 -5.92 -21.96
C LYS A 174 -12.06 -6.09 -23.45
N GLY A 175 -11.21 -7.06 -23.81
CA GLY A 175 -10.94 -7.43 -25.20
C GLY A 175 -10.46 -6.24 -26.05
N ALA A 176 -11.11 -5.98 -27.18
CA ALA A 176 -10.71 -4.91 -28.10
C ALA A 176 -10.75 -3.52 -27.48
N ALA A 177 -11.69 -3.25 -26.56
CA ALA A 177 -11.76 -1.98 -25.85
C ALA A 177 -10.56 -1.79 -24.90
N ALA A 178 -10.12 -2.85 -24.24
CA ALA A 178 -8.90 -2.80 -23.41
C ALA A 178 -7.67 -2.52 -24.27
N LEU A 179 -7.49 -3.25 -25.37
CA LEU A 179 -6.35 -3.08 -26.28
C LEU A 179 -6.24 -1.69 -26.90
N SER A 180 -7.38 -1.06 -27.20
CA SER A 180 -7.43 0.30 -27.78
C SER A 180 -7.42 1.43 -26.76
N SER A 181 -7.38 1.10 -25.47
CA SER A 181 -7.43 2.08 -24.38
C SER A 181 -6.20 3.01 -24.37
N GLU A 182 -6.37 4.20 -23.79
CA GLU A 182 -5.28 5.14 -23.59
C GLU A 182 -4.19 4.54 -22.69
N GLN A 183 -4.58 3.78 -21.67
CA GLN A 183 -3.67 3.13 -20.73
C GLN A 183 -2.72 2.17 -21.44
N VAL A 184 -3.23 1.31 -22.32
CA VAL A 184 -2.40 0.37 -23.09
C VAL A 184 -1.51 1.12 -24.09
N ARG A 185 -1.99 2.22 -24.68
CA ARG A 185 -1.14 3.08 -25.54
C ARG A 185 0.03 3.69 -24.77
N VAL A 186 -0.22 4.19 -23.56
CA VAL A 186 0.84 4.77 -22.70
C VAL A 186 1.84 3.69 -22.29
N LEU A 187 1.38 2.53 -21.82
CA LEU A 187 2.25 1.40 -21.52
C LEU A 187 3.12 1.00 -22.70
N THR A 188 2.51 0.85 -23.87
CA THR A 188 3.21 0.47 -25.11
C THR A 188 4.24 1.51 -25.50
N ALA A 189 3.91 2.80 -25.46
CA ALA A 189 4.81 3.89 -25.82
C ALA A 189 6.02 3.98 -24.88
N ARG A 190 5.80 3.87 -23.55
CA ARG A 190 6.90 3.84 -22.57
C ARG A 190 7.81 2.63 -22.79
N THR A 191 7.21 1.45 -22.94
CA THR A 191 7.96 0.20 -23.13
C THR A 191 8.78 0.25 -24.42
N GLN A 192 8.24 0.82 -25.51
CA GLN A 192 8.98 1.05 -26.77
C GLN A 192 10.13 2.03 -26.59
N ALA A 193 9.94 3.11 -25.83
CA ALA A 193 10.99 4.08 -25.53
C ALA A 193 12.15 3.40 -24.77
N LEU A 194 11.84 2.62 -23.74
CA LEU A 194 12.86 1.85 -22.99
C LEU A 194 13.58 0.83 -23.87
N ALA A 195 12.85 0.10 -24.71
CA ALA A 195 13.44 -0.89 -25.62
C ALA A 195 14.44 -0.25 -26.63
N ARG A 196 14.24 1.02 -26.99
CA ARG A 196 15.14 1.79 -27.85
C ARG A 196 16.23 2.56 -27.10
N GLY A 197 16.21 2.54 -25.76
CA GLY A 197 17.11 3.35 -24.94
C GLY A 197 16.79 4.84 -24.94
N ASP A 198 15.57 5.22 -25.36
CA ASP A 198 15.10 6.60 -25.33
C ASP A 198 14.59 6.97 -23.94
N LEU A 199 15.54 7.20 -23.04
CA LEU A 199 15.25 7.51 -21.64
C LEU A 199 14.38 8.77 -21.47
N PRO A 200 14.61 9.90 -22.17
CA PRO A 200 13.76 11.07 -22.06
C PRO A 200 12.29 10.79 -22.41
N ALA A 201 12.03 10.06 -23.50
CA ALA A 201 10.68 9.69 -23.88
C ALA A 201 10.03 8.71 -22.88
N ALA A 202 10.80 7.78 -22.34
CA ALA A 202 10.32 6.86 -21.30
C ALA A 202 9.94 7.61 -20.03
N LEU A 203 10.81 8.51 -19.55
CA LEU A 203 10.57 9.32 -18.35
C LEU A 203 9.32 10.20 -18.46
N ALA A 204 9.04 10.74 -19.64
CA ALA A 204 7.85 11.55 -19.89
C ALA A 204 6.53 10.77 -19.68
N LEU A 205 6.57 9.44 -19.77
CA LEU A 205 5.43 8.53 -19.63
C LEU A 205 5.46 7.74 -18.32
N THR A 206 6.44 7.99 -17.47
CA THR A 206 6.61 7.31 -16.17
C THR A 206 6.13 8.21 -15.05
N SER A 207 5.52 7.66 -14.01
CA SER A 207 5.09 8.40 -12.83
C SER A 207 6.28 9.06 -12.13
N ARG A 208 6.05 10.12 -11.38
CA ARG A 208 7.12 10.81 -10.65
C ARG A 208 7.94 9.89 -9.77
N GLN A 209 7.25 8.97 -9.08
CA GLN A 209 7.90 8.00 -8.21
C GLN A 209 8.78 7.03 -8.99
N ALA A 210 8.24 6.36 -10.00
CA ALA A 210 9.00 5.39 -10.82
C ALA A 210 10.08 6.10 -11.70
N ALA A 211 9.86 7.35 -12.08
CA ALA A 211 10.83 8.13 -12.83
C ALA A 211 12.09 8.46 -12.01
N ALA A 212 11.98 8.62 -10.69
CA ALA A 212 13.14 8.79 -9.83
C ALA A 212 14.06 7.56 -9.92
N ASP A 213 13.49 6.36 -9.82
CA ASP A 213 14.22 5.10 -9.91
C ASP A 213 14.90 4.92 -11.27
N LEU A 214 14.16 5.24 -12.33
CA LEU A 214 14.67 5.11 -13.69
C LEU A 214 15.81 6.09 -14.00
N LYS A 215 15.79 7.31 -13.42
CA LYS A 215 16.87 8.31 -13.57
C LYS A 215 18.16 7.90 -12.88
N ASP A 216 18.04 7.24 -11.74
CA ASP A 216 19.16 6.82 -10.91
C ASP A 216 19.76 5.47 -11.36
N ALA A 217 19.09 4.78 -12.32
CA ALA A 217 19.54 3.51 -12.84
C ALA A 217 20.87 3.64 -13.62
N PRO A 218 21.87 2.78 -13.35
CA PRO A 218 23.12 2.78 -14.09
C PRO A 218 22.91 2.55 -15.60
N PRO A 219 23.70 3.15 -16.50
CA PRO A 219 23.56 2.94 -17.94
C PRO A 219 23.68 1.47 -18.38
N THR A 220 24.35 0.65 -17.60
CA THR A 220 24.47 -0.81 -17.83
C THR A 220 23.14 -1.52 -17.60
N GLU A 221 22.41 -1.14 -16.58
CA GLU A 221 21.08 -1.69 -16.28
C GLU A 221 20.06 -1.26 -17.32
N LEU A 222 20.07 0.00 -17.74
CA LEU A 222 19.19 0.49 -18.81
C LEU A 222 19.38 -0.28 -20.11
N LYS A 223 20.62 -0.66 -20.47
CA LYS A 223 20.89 -1.51 -21.65
C LYS A 223 20.35 -2.93 -21.49
N GLN A 224 20.32 -3.46 -20.28
CA GLN A 224 19.78 -4.81 -20.01
C GLN A 224 18.26 -4.88 -20.10
N LEU A 225 17.56 -3.71 -20.01
CA LEU A 225 16.10 -3.65 -20.12
C LEU A 225 15.57 -3.98 -21.52
N SER A 226 16.37 -3.88 -22.58
CA SER A 226 15.88 -4.07 -23.96
C SER A 226 15.25 -5.44 -24.20
N GLY A 227 15.82 -6.51 -23.67
CA GLY A 227 15.27 -7.86 -23.77
C GLY A 227 13.93 -8.01 -23.05
N PRO A 228 13.86 -7.76 -21.73
CA PRO A 228 12.61 -7.78 -20.97
C PRO A 228 11.53 -6.86 -21.55
N MET A 229 11.87 -5.68 -22.04
CA MET A 229 10.92 -4.77 -22.70
C MET A 229 10.35 -5.36 -24.01
N GLY A 230 11.13 -6.14 -24.74
CA GLY A 230 10.65 -6.87 -25.91
C GLY A 230 9.59 -7.92 -25.56
N GLU A 231 9.76 -8.64 -24.49
CA GLU A 231 8.77 -9.60 -24.00
C GLU A 231 7.51 -8.90 -23.48
N LEU A 232 7.66 -7.80 -22.73
CA LEU A 232 6.53 -6.99 -22.28
C LEU A 232 5.73 -6.43 -23.45
N LEU A 233 6.39 -5.96 -24.53
CA LEU A 233 5.69 -5.51 -25.75
C LEU A 233 4.87 -6.61 -26.41
N LYS A 234 5.31 -7.87 -26.32
CA LYS A 234 4.51 -9.02 -26.82
C LYS A 234 3.31 -9.26 -25.90
N ALA A 235 3.51 -9.23 -24.59
CA ALA A 235 2.45 -9.40 -23.60
C ALA A 235 1.37 -8.32 -23.71
N LEU A 236 1.75 -7.05 -23.94
CA LEU A 236 0.83 -5.93 -24.11
C LEU A 236 -0.13 -6.09 -25.30
N LYS A 237 0.26 -6.85 -26.34
CA LYS A 237 -0.65 -7.19 -27.47
C LYS A 237 -1.78 -8.12 -27.07
N GLY A 238 -1.63 -8.79 -25.94
CA GLY A 238 -2.60 -9.74 -25.40
C GLY A 238 -3.36 -9.21 -24.17
N VAL A 239 -3.28 -7.93 -23.87
CA VAL A 239 -4.05 -7.36 -22.73
C VAL A 239 -5.51 -7.75 -22.84
N THR A 240 -6.03 -8.40 -21.79
CA THR A 240 -7.38 -8.94 -21.75
C THR A 240 -8.37 -7.99 -21.09
N ARG A 241 -7.88 -7.17 -20.12
CA ARG A 241 -8.73 -6.28 -19.33
C ARG A 241 -7.94 -5.05 -18.90
N VAL A 242 -8.59 -3.90 -18.81
CA VAL A 242 -8.07 -2.69 -18.18
C VAL A 242 -9.12 -2.17 -17.22
N VAL A 243 -8.81 -2.15 -15.95
CA VAL A 243 -9.65 -1.52 -14.91
C VAL A 243 -9.16 -0.10 -14.72
N VAL A 244 -10.00 0.86 -15.04
CA VAL A 244 -9.69 2.30 -14.91
C VAL A 244 -10.42 2.84 -13.69
N ARG A 245 -9.68 3.43 -12.80
CA ARG A 245 -10.18 4.17 -11.65
C ARG A 245 -9.98 5.67 -11.86
N LYS A 246 -10.49 6.47 -10.96
CA LYS A 246 -10.40 7.93 -11.04
C LYS A 246 -8.94 8.42 -11.06
N LYS A 247 -8.06 7.75 -10.32
CA LYS A 247 -6.65 8.16 -10.14
C LYS A 247 -5.63 7.09 -10.52
N SER A 248 -6.05 5.85 -10.64
CA SER A 248 -5.19 4.74 -11.02
C SER A 248 -5.82 3.86 -12.10
N ALA A 249 -5.02 3.04 -12.76
CA ALA A 249 -5.51 2.01 -13.66
C ALA A 249 -4.60 0.78 -13.60
N VAL A 250 -5.16 -0.35 -14.00
CA VAL A 250 -4.43 -1.62 -14.09
C VAL A 250 -4.72 -2.27 -15.42
N ALA A 251 -3.68 -2.63 -16.14
CA ALA A 251 -3.74 -3.46 -17.33
C ALA A 251 -3.39 -4.90 -16.96
N ILE A 252 -4.27 -5.85 -17.29
CA ILE A 252 -4.13 -7.27 -17.01
C ILE A 252 -3.78 -7.99 -18.30
N MET A 253 -2.64 -8.65 -18.29
CA MET A 253 -2.10 -9.41 -19.40
C MET A 253 -2.47 -10.90 -19.31
N PRO A 254 -2.31 -11.69 -20.40
CA PRO A 254 -2.41 -13.12 -20.32
C PRO A 254 -1.46 -13.70 -19.26
N GLY A 255 -1.95 -14.67 -18.49
CA GLY A 255 -1.15 -15.26 -17.40
C GLY A 255 -1.33 -14.57 -16.05
N GLY A 256 -2.04 -13.44 -16.00
CA GLY A 256 -2.31 -12.73 -14.77
C GLY A 256 -1.27 -11.66 -14.42
N ASP A 257 -0.29 -11.44 -15.27
CA ASP A 257 0.64 -10.31 -15.10
C ASP A 257 -0.12 -8.98 -15.18
N VAL A 258 0.29 -8.02 -14.38
CA VAL A 258 -0.37 -6.72 -14.28
C VAL A 258 0.65 -5.59 -14.45
N SER A 259 0.19 -4.50 -15.07
CA SER A 259 0.92 -3.23 -15.07
C SER A 259 0.04 -2.12 -14.52
N SER A 260 0.61 -1.30 -13.66
CA SER A 260 -0.09 -0.22 -12.94
C SER A 260 0.18 1.13 -13.59
N LEU A 261 -0.86 1.96 -13.62
CA LEU A 261 -0.77 3.35 -14.05
C LEU A 261 -1.41 4.25 -13.01
N VAL A 262 -0.93 5.49 -12.96
CA VAL A 262 -1.51 6.57 -12.18
C VAL A 262 -1.83 7.76 -13.07
N PHE A 263 -2.82 8.56 -12.69
CA PHE A 263 -3.20 9.77 -13.40
C PHE A 263 -2.52 10.98 -12.74
N GLU A 264 -1.47 11.49 -13.37
CA GLU A 264 -0.65 12.61 -12.90
C GLU A 264 -0.49 13.67 -13.99
N ASP A 265 -0.45 14.94 -13.59
CA ASP A 265 -0.17 16.08 -14.49
C ASP A 265 -1.07 16.12 -15.75
N GLY A 266 -2.34 15.70 -15.59
CA GLY A 266 -3.33 15.69 -16.66
C GLY A 266 -3.22 14.52 -17.64
N GLY A 267 -2.44 13.48 -17.34
CA GLY A 267 -2.28 12.29 -18.19
C GLY A 267 -1.95 11.01 -17.42
N TRP A 268 -2.11 9.89 -18.09
CA TRP A 268 -1.72 8.60 -17.53
C TRP A 268 -0.20 8.42 -17.56
N LYS A 269 0.34 7.89 -16.50
CA LYS A 269 1.76 7.57 -16.30
C LYS A 269 1.90 6.14 -15.80
N VAL A 270 2.93 5.43 -16.25
CA VAL A 270 3.24 4.08 -15.77
C VAL A 270 3.87 4.16 -14.38
N ALA A 271 3.38 3.36 -13.46
CA ALA A 271 3.76 3.41 -12.04
C ALA A 271 4.70 2.28 -11.60
N ASP A 272 4.96 1.30 -12.47
CA ASP A 272 5.82 0.13 -12.26
C ASP A 272 7.02 0.10 -13.22
#